data_4619c990bebffb227a6ad1fe4395ffd6
#
_entry.id   4619c990bebffb227a6ad1fe4395ffd6
#
_cell.length_a   1.000
_cell.length_b   1.000
_cell.length_c   1.000
_cell.angle_alpha   90.00
_cell.angle_beta   90.00
_cell.angle_gamma   90.00
#
_symmetry.space_group_name_H-M   'P 1'
#
loop_
_entity.id
_entity.type
_entity.pdbx_description
1 polymer ?
#
loop_
_entity_poly.entity_id
_entity_poly.type
_entity_poly.pdbx_seq_one_letter_code
_entity_poly.pdbx_strand_id
1 'polypeptide(L)'
;MEALALSIGEKAHVDMDYMGRLTGKDEETLFSDLKGVIFLNPAYTGENDGHEKYLPADEYLSGNVRQKLAVAQGKAEQDPQYQINADALAQVQPTDLTASEISVRLGATWLDTEYVRRFIFETLGTPRSAQWSMKVHYCLLYTSPSPRDLSTSR
;
A
#
# COMPACT_ATOMS: atom_id res chain seq x y z
N MET A 1 -26.29 1.80 2.05
CA MET A 1 -25.42 0.61 1.84
C MET A 1 -25.73 -0.10 0.50
N GLU A 2 -26.97 -0.43 0.17
CA GLU A 2 -27.31 -1.11 -1.08
C GLU A 2 -26.88 -0.34 -2.34
N ALA A 3 -27.13 0.98 -2.39
CA ALA A 3 -26.72 1.82 -3.52
C ALA A 3 -25.19 1.84 -3.73
N LEU A 4 -24.40 1.80 -2.65
CA LEU A 4 -22.95 1.70 -2.73
C LEU A 4 -22.51 0.34 -3.28
N ALA A 5 -23.13 -0.75 -2.83
CA ALA A 5 -22.83 -2.09 -3.32
C ALA A 5 -23.17 -2.23 -4.82
N LEU A 6 -24.27 -1.62 -5.28
CA LEU A 6 -24.61 -1.57 -6.69
C LEU A 6 -23.63 -0.72 -7.49
N SER A 7 -23.22 0.45 -6.97
CA SER A 7 -22.21 1.30 -7.63
C SER A 7 -20.91 0.54 -7.84
N ILE A 8 -20.37 -0.08 -6.78
CA ILE A 8 -19.13 -0.85 -6.88
C ILE A 8 -19.31 -2.09 -7.79
N GLY A 9 -20.45 -2.77 -7.72
CA GLY A 9 -20.72 -3.96 -8.54
C GLY A 9 -20.86 -3.67 -10.03
N GLU A 10 -21.47 -2.56 -10.41
CA GLU A 10 -21.76 -2.22 -11.81
C GLU A 10 -20.72 -1.27 -12.44
N LYS A 11 -20.16 -0.36 -11.65
CA LYS A 11 -19.23 0.69 -12.11
C LYS A 11 -17.79 0.44 -11.72
N ALA A 12 -17.52 -0.49 -10.80
CA ALA A 12 -16.23 -0.79 -10.21
C ALA A 12 -15.60 0.38 -9.37
N HIS A 13 -16.36 1.45 -9.12
CA HIS A 13 -15.97 2.59 -8.30
C HIS A 13 -17.17 3.23 -7.60
N VAL A 14 -16.89 4.20 -6.73
CA VAL A 14 -17.92 4.96 -6.01
C VAL A 14 -18.44 6.09 -6.90
N ASP A 15 -19.59 5.87 -7.58
CA ASP A 15 -20.25 6.84 -8.43
C ASP A 15 -21.40 7.51 -7.65
N MET A 16 -21.15 8.76 -7.17
CA MET A 16 -22.13 9.51 -6.38
C MET A 16 -23.37 9.91 -7.20
N ASP A 17 -23.22 10.21 -8.48
CA ASP A 17 -24.34 10.56 -9.37
C ASP A 17 -25.25 9.35 -9.59
N TYR A 18 -24.66 8.17 -9.77
CA TYR A 18 -25.41 6.92 -9.88
C TYR A 18 -26.17 6.61 -8.59
N MET A 19 -25.53 6.71 -7.44
CA MET A 19 -26.14 6.50 -6.14
C MET A 19 -27.24 7.53 -5.85
N GLY A 20 -27.01 8.79 -6.22
CA GLY A 20 -28.00 9.87 -6.11
C GLY A 20 -29.28 9.59 -6.90
N ARG A 21 -29.14 9.08 -8.12
CA ARG A 21 -30.30 8.66 -8.95
C ARG A 21 -31.07 7.49 -8.34
N LEU A 22 -30.39 6.55 -7.70
CA LEU A 22 -31.03 5.39 -7.06
C LEU A 22 -31.75 5.74 -5.75
N THR A 23 -31.19 6.67 -4.98
CA THR A 23 -31.67 6.98 -3.62
C THR A 23 -32.50 8.26 -3.55
N GLY A 24 -32.39 9.13 -4.55
CA GLY A 24 -33.01 10.47 -4.54
C GLY A 24 -32.30 11.44 -3.59
N LYS A 25 -31.10 11.15 -3.13
CA LYS A 25 -30.30 11.96 -2.22
C LYS A 25 -29.22 12.73 -2.97
N ASP A 26 -28.85 13.87 -2.45
CA ASP A 26 -27.71 14.66 -2.92
C ASP A 26 -26.38 14.09 -2.43
N GLU A 27 -25.28 14.51 -3.05
CA GLU A 27 -23.93 14.04 -2.79
C GLU A 27 -23.51 14.26 -1.33
N GLU A 28 -23.84 15.43 -0.75
CA GLU A 28 -23.46 15.76 0.62
C GLU A 28 -24.16 14.84 1.65
N THR A 29 -25.45 14.58 1.43
CA THR A 29 -26.22 13.64 2.28
C THR A 29 -25.69 12.22 2.13
N LEU A 30 -25.39 11.78 0.92
CA LEU A 30 -24.81 10.45 0.66
C LEU A 30 -23.45 10.29 1.32
N PHE A 31 -22.58 11.29 1.20
CA PHE A 31 -21.27 11.26 1.86
C PHE A 31 -21.41 11.23 3.39
N SER A 32 -22.35 12.01 3.95
CA SER A 32 -22.62 12.00 5.39
C SER A 32 -23.15 10.64 5.87
N ASP A 33 -24.06 10.02 5.11
CA ASP A 33 -24.64 8.70 5.43
C ASP A 33 -23.62 7.55 5.33
N LEU A 34 -22.63 7.71 4.47
CA LEU A 34 -21.58 6.72 4.20
C LEU A 34 -20.25 7.05 4.90
N LYS A 35 -20.29 7.93 5.88
CA LYS A 35 -19.12 8.35 6.66
C LYS A 35 -18.42 7.15 7.29
N GLY A 36 -17.12 7.00 7.04
CA GLY A 36 -16.33 5.85 7.49
C GLY A 36 -16.44 4.60 6.62
N VAL A 37 -17.31 4.58 5.62
CA VAL A 37 -17.42 3.52 4.61
C VAL A 37 -16.77 3.94 3.29
N ILE A 38 -16.86 5.23 2.98
CA ILE A 38 -16.14 5.86 1.88
C ILE A 38 -15.30 7.03 2.40
N PHE A 39 -14.22 7.32 1.69
CA PHE A 39 -13.25 8.35 2.04
C PHE A 39 -12.94 9.26 0.85
N LEU A 40 -12.70 10.54 1.12
CA LEU A 40 -12.19 11.47 0.12
C LEU A 40 -10.77 11.06 -0.29
N ASN A 41 -10.50 11.01 -1.59
CA ASN A 41 -9.17 10.71 -2.09
C ASN A 41 -8.27 11.95 -2.04
N PRO A 42 -7.19 11.98 -1.25
CA PRO A 42 -6.28 13.11 -1.20
C PRO A 42 -5.52 13.40 -2.50
N ALA A 43 -5.47 12.42 -3.41
CA ALA A 43 -4.85 12.57 -4.72
C ALA A 43 -5.78 13.19 -5.76
N TYR A 44 -7.09 13.25 -5.49
CA TYR A 44 -8.05 13.86 -6.41
C TYR A 44 -7.85 15.37 -6.46
N THR A 45 -7.64 15.91 -7.67
CA THR A 45 -7.46 17.34 -7.92
C THR A 45 -8.52 17.92 -8.88
N GLY A 46 -9.35 17.07 -9.45
CA GLY A 46 -10.42 17.46 -10.38
C GLY A 46 -10.84 16.30 -11.30
N GLU A 47 -11.91 16.51 -12.05
CA GLU A 47 -12.54 15.47 -12.89
C GLU A 47 -11.62 14.89 -13.98
N ASN A 48 -10.53 15.55 -14.31
CA ASN A 48 -9.64 15.14 -15.41
C ASN A 48 -8.28 14.59 -14.94
N ASP A 49 -8.09 14.36 -13.66
CA ASP A 49 -6.81 13.88 -13.13
C ASP A 49 -6.62 12.35 -13.14
N GLY A 50 -7.66 11.62 -13.54
CA GLY A 50 -7.65 10.16 -13.59
C GLY A 50 -7.78 9.48 -12.23
N HIS A 51 -8.03 10.24 -11.17
CA HIS A 51 -8.28 9.73 -9.82
C HIS A 51 -9.75 9.81 -9.45
N GLU A 52 -10.24 8.78 -8.78
CA GLU A 52 -11.58 8.77 -8.21
C GLU A 52 -11.66 9.75 -7.03
N LYS A 53 -12.74 10.52 -6.93
CA LYS A 53 -12.97 11.47 -5.83
C LYS A 53 -13.20 10.77 -4.50
N TYR A 54 -13.90 9.64 -4.54
CA TYR A 54 -14.25 8.83 -3.37
C TYR A 54 -13.70 7.42 -3.52
N LEU A 55 -13.10 6.92 -2.45
CA LEU A 55 -12.57 5.56 -2.37
C LEU A 55 -13.33 4.76 -1.31
N PRO A 56 -13.64 3.49 -1.56
CA PRO A 56 -14.21 2.62 -0.53
C PRO A 56 -13.19 2.34 0.57
N ALA A 57 -13.68 2.03 1.79
CA ALA A 57 -12.83 1.79 2.95
C ALA A 57 -11.79 0.69 2.73
N ASP A 58 -12.17 -0.39 2.07
CA ASP A 58 -11.28 -1.53 1.80
C ASP A 58 -10.05 -1.12 0.97
N GLU A 59 -10.23 -0.23 0.00
CA GLU A 59 -9.15 0.29 -0.82
C GLU A 59 -8.36 1.37 -0.08
N TYR A 60 -9.06 2.31 0.57
CA TYR A 60 -8.41 3.44 1.22
C TYR A 60 -7.57 3.02 2.43
N LEU A 61 -8.11 2.13 3.28
CA LEU A 61 -7.47 1.68 4.52
C LEU A 61 -6.51 0.50 4.32
N SER A 62 -6.11 0.19 3.10
CA SER A 62 -5.17 -0.88 2.75
C SER A 62 -3.87 -0.33 2.12
N GLY A 63 -2.88 -1.22 1.93
CA GLY A 63 -1.59 -0.87 1.34
C GLY A 63 -0.68 -0.10 2.29
N ASN A 64 -0.02 0.97 1.81
CA ASN A 64 0.89 1.77 2.63
C ASN A 64 0.13 2.78 3.51
N VAL A 65 -0.55 2.26 4.54
CA VAL A 65 -1.36 3.07 5.47
C VAL A 65 -0.55 4.10 6.26
N ARG A 66 0.76 3.90 6.45
CA ARG A 66 1.63 4.87 7.12
C ARG A 66 1.84 6.13 6.27
N GLN A 67 2.14 5.94 5.01
CA GLN A 67 2.27 7.06 4.08
C GLN A 67 0.93 7.76 3.86
N LYS A 68 -0.15 6.99 3.72
CA LYS A 68 -1.51 7.53 3.58
C LYS A 68 -1.89 8.39 4.80
N LEU A 69 -1.53 7.97 6.03
CA LEU A 69 -1.78 8.74 7.24
C LEU A 69 -1.06 10.09 7.22
N ALA A 70 0.24 10.12 6.86
CA ALA A 70 0.99 11.36 6.78
C ALA A 70 0.38 12.35 5.77
N VAL A 71 -0.06 11.84 4.60
CA VAL A 71 -0.75 12.65 3.58
C VAL A 71 -2.10 13.15 4.09
N ALA A 72 -2.90 12.29 4.74
CA ALA A 72 -4.21 12.66 5.27
C ALA A 72 -4.11 13.72 6.37
N GLN A 73 -3.11 13.62 7.26
CA GLN A 73 -2.85 14.63 8.29
C GLN A 73 -2.49 15.99 7.68
N GLY A 74 -1.58 16.02 6.69
CA GLY A 74 -1.23 17.26 5.99
C GLY A 74 -2.41 17.90 5.24
N LYS A 75 -3.33 17.06 4.71
CA LYS A 75 -4.57 17.56 4.08
C LYS A 75 -5.58 18.05 5.12
N ALA A 76 -5.71 17.38 6.26
CA ALA A 76 -6.62 17.75 7.33
C ALA A 76 -6.29 19.12 7.96
N GLU A 77 -5.00 19.54 7.94
CA GLU A 77 -4.59 20.88 8.35
C GLU A 77 -5.14 21.98 7.42
N GLN A 78 -5.37 21.65 6.15
CA GLN A 78 -5.87 22.58 5.13
C GLN A 78 -7.39 22.51 4.97
N ASP A 79 -7.95 21.30 5.09
CA ASP A 79 -9.37 21.03 4.92
C ASP A 79 -9.86 20.03 5.99
N PRO A 80 -10.72 20.47 6.92
CA PRO A 80 -11.25 19.64 8.00
C PRO A 80 -12.01 18.38 7.54
N GLN A 81 -12.46 18.32 6.29
CA GLN A 81 -13.15 17.13 5.76
C GLN A 81 -12.25 15.89 5.77
N TYR A 82 -10.92 16.08 5.65
CA TYR A 82 -9.93 15.00 5.71
C TYR A 82 -9.61 14.51 7.12
N GLN A 83 -10.17 15.13 8.17
CA GLN A 83 -9.96 14.66 9.55
C GLN A 83 -10.45 13.22 9.74
N ILE A 84 -11.58 12.87 9.12
CA ILE A 84 -12.14 11.52 9.16
C ILE A 84 -11.17 10.50 8.55
N ASN A 85 -10.50 10.88 7.47
CA ASN A 85 -9.49 10.07 6.81
C ASN A 85 -8.30 9.80 7.73
N ALA A 86 -7.81 10.84 8.40
CA ALA A 86 -6.69 10.73 9.33
C ALA A 86 -7.05 9.85 10.55
N ASP A 87 -8.24 10.06 11.12
CA ASP A 87 -8.71 9.29 12.28
C ASP A 87 -8.88 7.80 11.94
N ALA A 88 -9.46 7.48 10.78
CA ALA A 88 -9.62 6.10 10.32
C ALA A 88 -8.26 5.43 10.03
N LEU A 89 -7.36 6.13 9.36
CA LEU A 89 -6.01 5.63 9.07
C LEU A 89 -5.18 5.43 10.35
N ALA A 90 -5.37 6.26 11.38
CA ALA A 90 -4.69 6.09 12.66
C ALA A 90 -5.10 4.79 13.38
N GLN A 91 -6.36 4.35 13.21
CA GLN A 91 -6.87 3.13 13.83
C GLN A 91 -6.34 1.84 13.17
N VAL A 92 -6.00 1.89 11.88
CA VAL A 92 -5.54 0.72 11.12
C VAL A 92 -4.02 0.65 10.98
N GLN A 93 -3.26 1.46 11.75
CA GLN A 93 -1.81 1.41 11.70
C GLN A 93 -1.28 0.06 12.19
N PRO A 94 -0.38 -0.59 11.43
CA PRO A 94 0.24 -1.83 11.88
C PRO A 94 1.16 -1.55 13.07
N THR A 95 1.17 -2.48 14.02
CA THR A 95 2.12 -2.46 15.13
C THR A 95 3.54 -2.68 14.62
N ASP A 96 4.49 -1.91 15.11
CA ASP A 96 5.90 -2.12 14.78
C ASP A 96 6.40 -3.42 15.40
N LEU A 97 7.04 -4.24 14.58
CA LEU A 97 7.69 -5.45 15.06
C LEU A 97 8.98 -5.09 15.82
N THR A 98 9.19 -5.78 16.93
CA THR A 98 10.45 -5.69 17.67
C THR A 98 11.55 -6.50 16.96
N ALA A 99 12.82 -6.23 17.27
CA ALA A 99 13.94 -6.93 16.65
C ALA A 99 13.89 -8.46 16.85
N SER A 100 13.27 -8.92 17.94
CA SER A 100 13.09 -10.36 18.24
C SER A 100 12.00 -11.04 17.40
N GLU A 101 11.05 -10.26 16.88
CA GLU A 101 9.94 -10.75 16.05
C GLU A 101 10.28 -10.74 14.55
N ILE A 102 11.36 -10.05 14.18
CA ILE A 102 11.80 -9.98 12.78
C ILE A 102 12.73 -11.13 12.48
N SER A 103 12.30 -12.05 11.61
CA SER A 103 13.15 -13.11 11.09
C SER A 103 13.94 -12.62 9.87
N VAL A 104 15.24 -12.44 10.03
CA VAL A 104 16.14 -12.05 8.95
C VAL A 104 16.87 -13.27 8.41
N ARG A 105 16.83 -13.47 7.09
CA ARG A 105 17.62 -14.49 6.39
C ARG A 105 18.54 -13.81 5.40
N LEU A 106 19.77 -14.31 5.26
CA LEU A 106 20.67 -13.89 4.19
C LEU A 106 20.00 -14.17 2.85
N GLY A 107 19.91 -13.13 1.99
CA GLY A 107 19.20 -13.22 0.71
C GLY A 107 17.72 -12.86 0.76
N ALA A 108 17.19 -12.38 1.89
CA ALA A 108 15.86 -11.78 1.92
C ALA A 108 15.80 -10.57 0.96
N THR A 109 14.84 -10.57 0.04
CA THR A 109 14.75 -9.56 -1.05
C THR A 109 14.43 -8.14 -0.55
N TRP A 110 13.91 -8.00 0.65
CA TRP A 110 13.62 -6.72 1.30
C TRP A 110 14.84 -6.10 2.03
N LEU A 111 15.91 -6.90 2.22
CA LEU A 111 17.13 -6.46 2.89
C LEU A 111 18.12 -5.93 1.85
N ASP A 112 18.52 -4.67 1.93
CA ASP A 112 19.50 -4.09 1.02
C ASP A 112 20.81 -4.89 1.03
N THR A 113 21.36 -5.15 -0.16
CA THR A 113 22.61 -5.90 -0.37
C THR A 113 23.80 -5.27 0.36
N GLU A 114 23.78 -3.96 0.63
CA GLU A 114 24.81 -3.27 1.39
C GLU A 114 24.88 -3.74 2.84
N TYR A 115 23.75 -4.01 3.50
CA TYR A 115 23.74 -4.60 4.84
C TYR A 115 24.32 -6.01 4.85
N VAL A 116 23.99 -6.81 3.83
CA VAL A 116 24.53 -8.18 3.68
C VAL A 116 26.05 -8.11 3.45
N ARG A 117 26.52 -7.21 2.60
CA ARG A 117 27.94 -6.97 2.33
C ARG A 117 28.69 -6.58 3.60
N ARG A 118 28.16 -5.62 4.33
CA ARG A 118 28.73 -5.15 5.59
C ARG A 118 28.80 -6.27 6.64
N PHE A 119 27.74 -7.03 6.79
CA PHE A 119 27.70 -8.19 7.68
C PHE A 119 28.79 -9.21 7.33
N ILE A 120 28.97 -9.54 6.05
CA ILE A 120 30.00 -10.46 5.58
C ILE A 120 31.40 -9.92 5.93
N PHE A 121 31.65 -8.64 5.71
CA PHE A 121 32.96 -8.02 5.97
C PHE A 121 33.30 -7.99 7.45
N GLU A 122 32.34 -7.65 8.29
CA GLU A 122 32.53 -7.57 9.75
C GLU A 122 32.65 -8.97 10.37
N THR A 123 31.81 -9.92 9.95
CA THR A 123 31.76 -11.27 10.56
C THR A 123 32.93 -12.15 10.11
N LEU A 124 33.30 -12.08 8.83
CA LEU A 124 34.39 -12.90 8.28
C LEU A 124 35.75 -12.23 8.34
N GLY A 125 35.85 -11.00 8.88
CA GLY A 125 37.10 -10.27 8.96
C GLY A 125 37.77 -10.06 7.59
N THR A 126 37.00 -9.81 6.55
CA THR A 126 37.47 -9.75 5.16
C THR A 126 38.53 -8.68 4.98
N PRO A 127 39.74 -8.98 4.44
CA PRO A 127 40.77 -8.01 4.19
C PRO A 127 40.33 -6.86 3.29
N ARG A 128 40.76 -5.64 3.53
CA ARG A 128 40.38 -4.46 2.75
C ARG A 128 40.65 -4.63 1.24
N SER A 129 41.71 -5.33 0.86
CA SER A 129 42.05 -5.62 -0.53
C SER A 129 40.96 -6.48 -1.23
N ALA A 130 40.34 -7.41 -0.52
CA ALA A 130 39.29 -8.27 -1.04
C ALA A 130 37.91 -7.58 -1.06
N GLN A 131 37.68 -6.61 -0.17
CA GLN A 131 36.40 -5.87 -0.10
C GLN A 131 36.07 -5.13 -1.41
N TRP A 132 37.09 -4.63 -2.12
CA TRP A 132 36.92 -3.89 -3.38
C TRP A 132 36.43 -4.75 -4.54
N SER A 133 36.77 -6.03 -4.53
CA SER A 133 36.39 -6.97 -5.61
C SER A 133 35.09 -7.72 -5.31
N MET A 134 34.63 -7.72 -4.06
CA MET A 134 33.46 -8.46 -3.64
C MET A 134 32.17 -7.65 -3.89
N LYS A 135 31.31 -8.19 -4.75
CA LYS A 135 29.97 -7.65 -5.01
C LYS A 135 28.90 -8.64 -4.52
N VAL A 136 27.93 -8.14 -3.77
CA VAL A 136 26.76 -8.90 -3.34
C VAL A 136 25.60 -8.56 -4.27
N HIS A 137 24.98 -9.58 -4.86
CA HIS A 137 23.82 -9.42 -5.72
C HIS A 137 22.70 -10.29 -5.20
N TYR A 138 21.45 -9.84 -5.37
CA TYR A 138 20.31 -10.71 -5.20
C TYR A 138 20.33 -11.77 -6.29
N CYS A 139 20.43 -13.02 -5.88
CA CYS A 139 20.16 -14.15 -6.77
C CYS A 139 18.69 -14.51 -6.63
N LEU A 140 17.88 -14.20 -7.62
CA LEU A 140 16.50 -14.67 -7.71
C LEU A 140 16.54 -16.17 -8.05
N LEU A 141 16.65 -17.00 -7.03
CA LEU A 141 16.61 -18.46 -7.15
C LEU A 141 15.27 -19.01 -7.71
N TYR A 142 14.31 -18.13 -7.96
CA TYR A 142 13.02 -18.47 -8.57
C TYR A 142 13.10 -18.81 -10.07
N THR A 143 14.25 -18.63 -10.69
CA THR A 143 14.45 -18.96 -12.12
C THR A 143 15.22 -20.27 -12.33
N SER A 144 15.59 -21.00 -11.30
CA SER A 144 16.05 -22.37 -11.49
C SER A 144 14.87 -23.21 -11.96
N PRO A 145 14.84 -23.66 -13.22
CA PRO A 145 13.79 -24.57 -13.65
C PRO A 145 13.80 -25.78 -12.73
N SER A 146 12.63 -26.18 -12.27
CA SER A 146 12.54 -27.39 -11.44
C SER A 146 13.03 -28.59 -12.27
N PRO A 147 13.51 -29.66 -11.65
CA PRO A 147 13.85 -30.87 -12.37
C PRO A 147 12.73 -31.43 -13.27
N ARG A 148 11.48 -31.03 -13.01
CA ARG A 148 10.31 -31.33 -13.85
C ARG A 148 10.28 -30.49 -15.13
N ASP A 149 10.70 -29.23 -15.07
CA ASP A 149 10.68 -28.34 -16.22
C ASP A 149 11.77 -28.71 -17.24
N LEU A 150 12.86 -29.35 -16.78
CA LEU A 150 13.91 -29.87 -17.63
C LEU A 150 13.51 -31.15 -18.39
N SER A 151 12.48 -31.86 -17.92
CA SER A 151 12.02 -33.12 -18.54
C SER A 151 11.05 -32.93 -19.70
N THR A 152 10.46 -31.73 -19.85
CA THR A 152 9.48 -31.39 -20.90
C THR A 152 10.12 -30.76 -22.14
N SER A 153 11.44 -30.57 -22.14
CA SER A 153 12.20 -29.97 -23.24
C SER A 153 12.90 -31.06 -24.11
N ARG A 154 12.10 -32.00 -24.62
CA ARG A 154 12.52 -32.93 -25.71
C ARG A 154 11.46 -33.00 -26.77
#